data_e72a6e2c2bc732f1eef12d26ff9d9363
#
_entry.id   e72a6e2c2bc732f1eef12d26ff9d9363
#
_cell.length_a   1.000
_cell.length_b   1.000
_cell.length_c   1.000
_cell.angle_alpha   90.00
_cell.angle_beta   90.00
_cell.angle_gamma   90.00
#
_symmetry.space_group_name_H-M   'P 1'
#
loop_
_entity.id
_entity.type
_entity.pdbx_description
1 polymer ?
#
loop_
_entity_poly.entity_id
_entity_poly.type
_entity_poly.pdbx_seq_one_letter_code
_entity_poly.pdbx_strand_id
1 'polypeptide(L)'
;MPFPVIPEYITVHLGLPNEAAENVTLPFTAYIKNVASSEVYPTWPENALRANILAQISVALNRIYTEHYRSRGYDFDITNTTRYDQAFVPGRSTFENIDRLVDDIFNNYIVRRGNVEPLYAQFCDGVRTQCAGLSQWGSVELAEQGLTPYEILQHYFGENIDIVSNAPVGDGLPSYPGRPLERGSVGEDVRTIQQQ
;
A
#
# COMPACT_ATOMS: atom_id res chain seq x y z
N MET A 1 6.57 8.66 -18.67
CA MET A 1 6.53 8.27 -17.24
C MET A 1 5.82 6.93 -17.14
N PRO A 2 6.51 5.92 -16.64
CA PRO A 2 5.87 4.61 -16.54
C PRO A 2 4.76 4.63 -15.51
N PHE A 3 3.75 3.79 -15.73
CA PHE A 3 2.70 3.62 -14.73
C PHE A 3 3.19 2.68 -13.64
N PRO A 4 2.72 2.86 -12.41
CA PRO A 4 3.08 1.94 -11.34
C PRO A 4 2.58 0.52 -11.63
N VAL A 5 3.38 -0.45 -11.20
CA VAL A 5 2.94 -1.85 -11.19
C VAL A 5 3.03 -2.34 -9.76
N ILE A 6 2.25 -3.35 -9.43
CA ILE A 6 2.30 -3.96 -8.11
C ILE A 6 3.48 -4.93 -8.13
N PRO A 7 4.47 -4.75 -7.24
CA PRO A 7 5.62 -5.66 -7.25
C PRO A 7 5.23 -7.01 -6.68
N GLU A 8 5.94 -8.06 -7.10
CA GLU A 8 5.73 -9.37 -6.49
C GLU A 8 6.32 -9.43 -5.09
N TYR A 9 7.42 -8.71 -4.87
CA TYR A 9 8.15 -8.74 -3.59
C TYR A 9 8.48 -7.33 -3.15
N ILE A 10 8.70 -7.17 -1.86
CA ILE A 10 9.13 -5.90 -1.29
C ILE A 10 10.24 -6.20 -0.29
N THR A 11 11.24 -5.32 -0.22
CA THR A 11 12.35 -5.46 0.71
C THR A 11 12.16 -4.46 1.85
N VAL A 12 12.14 -4.97 3.08
CA VAL A 12 11.87 -4.19 4.27
C VAL A 12 13.11 -4.16 5.15
N HIS A 13 13.53 -2.96 5.53
CA HIS A 13 14.65 -2.75 6.45
C HIS A 13 14.10 -2.78 7.88
N LEU A 14 14.69 -3.60 8.74
CA LEU A 14 14.16 -3.80 10.09
C LEU A 14 14.82 -2.86 11.08
N GLY A 15 14.76 -1.57 10.81
CA GLY A 15 15.32 -0.55 11.67
C GLY A 15 15.19 0.83 11.05
N LEU A 16 15.81 1.80 11.68
CA LEU A 16 15.85 3.16 11.11
C LEU A 16 16.74 3.15 9.87
N PRO A 17 16.53 4.10 8.95
CA PRO A 17 17.24 4.03 7.66
C PRO A 17 18.76 3.93 7.78
N ASN A 18 19.36 4.64 8.72
CA ASN A 18 20.82 4.63 8.88
C ASN A 18 21.31 3.60 9.87
N GLU A 19 20.41 2.80 10.41
CA GLU A 19 20.76 1.81 11.41
C GLU A 19 21.19 0.52 10.73
N ALA A 20 22.24 -0.10 11.24
CA ALA A 20 22.65 -1.41 10.73
C ALA A 20 21.62 -2.43 11.19
N ALA A 21 20.86 -2.95 10.24
CA ALA A 21 19.79 -3.87 10.55
C ALA A 21 19.57 -4.79 9.36
N GLU A 22 18.85 -5.86 9.60
CA GLU A 22 18.56 -6.86 8.59
C GLU A 22 17.53 -6.32 7.60
N ASN A 23 17.67 -6.72 6.33
CA ASN A 23 16.64 -6.51 5.32
C ASN A 23 15.97 -7.84 5.06
N VAL A 24 14.64 -7.84 4.97
CA VAL A 24 13.88 -9.04 4.61
C VAL A 24 13.10 -8.76 3.35
N THR A 25 13.03 -9.74 2.47
CA THR A 25 12.27 -9.65 1.23
C THR A 25 11.16 -10.68 1.28
N LEU A 26 9.94 -10.25 1.00
CA LEU A 26 8.78 -11.12 1.11
C LEU A 26 7.76 -10.70 0.06
N PRO A 27 6.76 -11.56 -0.23
CA PRO A 27 5.72 -11.20 -1.17
C PRO A 27 5.00 -9.93 -0.74
N PHE A 28 4.66 -9.10 -1.71
CA PHE A 28 4.02 -7.81 -1.42
C PHE A 28 2.71 -8.01 -0.65
N THR A 29 1.90 -8.99 -1.03
CA THR A 29 0.64 -9.23 -0.31
C THR A 29 0.90 -9.66 1.13
N ALA A 30 1.92 -10.47 1.36
CA ALA A 30 2.26 -10.88 2.73
C ALA A 30 2.70 -9.67 3.55
N TYR A 31 3.42 -8.75 2.94
CA TYR A 31 3.83 -7.52 3.61
C TYR A 31 2.61 -6.69 4.02
N ILE A 32 1.68 -6.48 3.10
CA ILE A 32 0.49 -5.68 3.41
C ILE A 32 -0.36 -6.35 4.47
N LYS A 33 -0.51 -7.69 4.43
CA LYS A 33 -1.26 -8.41 5.46
C LYS A 33 -0.64 -8.21 6.83
N ASN A 34 0.69 -8.21 6.90
CA ASN A 34 1.42 -7.98 8.14
C ASN A 34 1.19 -6.56 8.65
N VAL A 35 1.36 -5.57 7.77
CA VAL A 35 1.17 -4.16 8.15
C VAL A 35 -0.25 -3.93 8.64
N ALA A 36 -1.24 -4.41 7.89
CA ALA A 36 -2.63 -4.20 8.26
C ALA A 36 -2.93 -4.84 9.60
N SER A 37 -2.45 -6.06 9.83
CA SER A 37 -2.67 -6.74 11.11
C SER A 37 -1.92 -6.09 12.25
N SER A 38 -0.89 -5.28 11.94
CA SER A 38 -0.14 -4.55 12.95
C SER A 38 -0.74 -3.18 13.24
N GLU A 39 -1.43 -2.59 12.27
CA GLU A 39 -1.88 -1.20 12.38
C GLU A 39 -3.33 -1.05 12.82
N VAL A 40 -4.21 -1.99 12.46
CA VAL A 40 -5.64 -1.83 12.71
C VAL A 40 -6.20 -3.09 13.37
N TYR A 41 -7.40 -2.97 13.93
CA TYR A 41 -8.05 -4.08 14.62
C TYR A 41 -8.99 -4.82 13.67
N PRO A 42 -8.97 -6.15 13.68
CA PRO A 42 -9.83 -6.93 12.77
C PRO A 42 -11.32 -6.78 13.06
N THR A 43 -11.68 -6.24 14.22
CA THR A 43 -13.08 -6.06 14.60
C THR A 43 -13.69 -4.77 14.06
N TRP A 44 -12.88 -3.92 13.43
CA TRP A 44 -13.39 -2.65 12.88
C TRP A 44 -14.34 -2.91 11.71
N PRO A 45 -15.23 -1.94 11.43
CA PRO A 45 -16.11 -2.05 10.26
C PRO A 45 -15.31 -2.28 8.98
N GLU A 46 -15.86 -3.07 8.08
CA GLU A 46 -15.13 -3.45 6.87
C GLU A 46 -14.73 -2.22 6.04
N ASN A 47 -15.60 -1.20 5.93
CA ASN A 47 -15.25 -0.02 5.15
C ASN A 47 -14.07 0.74 5.75
N ALA A 48 -13.95 0.74 7.08
CA ALA A 48 -12.78 1.33 7.72
C ALA A 48 -11.53 0.51 7.43
N LEU A 49 -11.64 -0.82 7.50
CA LEU A 49 -10.51 -1.69 7.18
C LEU A 49 -10.05 -1.48 5.75
N ARG A 50 -10.99 -1.42 4.80
CA ARG A 50 -10.62 -1.21 3.39
C ARG A 50 -9.95 0.13 3.17
N ALA A 51 -10.45 1.20 3.79
CA ALA A 51 -9.84 2.52 3.64
C ALA A 51 -8.41 2.52 4.18
N ASN A 52 -8.20 1.91 5.36
CA ASN A 52 -6.86 1.85 5.95
C ASN A 52 -5.91 1.00 5.11
N ILE A 53 -6.38 -0.12 4.59
CA ILE A 53 -5.54 -1.00 3.77
C ILE A 53 -5.14 -0.27 2.48
N LEU A 54 -6.08 0.46 1.85
CA LEU A 54 -5.76 1.23 0.65
C LEU A 54 -4.68 2.27 0.95
N ALA A 55 -4.74 2.91 2.11
CA ALA A 55 -3.70 3.87 2.49
C ALA A 55 -2.35 3.16 2.67
N GLN A 56 -2.35 2.00 3.31
CA GLN A 56 -1.11 1.24 3.53
C GLN A 56 -0.49 0.77 2.22
N ILE A 57 -1.31 0.30 1.29
CA ILE A 57 -0.83 -0.09 -0.04
C ILE A 57 -0.22 1.13 -0.74
N SER A 58 -0.89 2.27 -0.66
CA SER A 58 -0.45 3.48 -1.35
C SER A 58 0.87 3.99 -0.78
N VAL A 59 1.06 3.94 0.54
CA VAL A 59 2.33 4.32 1.16
C VAL A 59 3.46 3.44 0.63
N ALA A 60 3.25 2.13 0.61
CA ALA A 60 4.29 1.21 0.15
C ALA A 60 4.62 1.44 -1.31
N LEU A 61 3.58 1.59 -2.15
CA LEU A 61 3.80 1.81 -3.57
C LEU A 61 4.46 3.16 -3.85
N ASN A 62 4.13 4.18 -3.05
CA ASN A 62 4.79 5.47 -3.20
C ASN A 62 6.29 5.33 -2.97
N ARG A 63 6.68 4.62 -1.90
CA ARG A 63 8.10 4.43 -1.59
C ARG A 63 8.83 3.70 -2.72
N ILE A 64 8.18 2.71 -3.31
CA ILE A 64 8.76 1.94 -4.39
C ILE A 64 8.82 2.76 -5.67
N TYR A 65 7.72 3.38 -6.03
CA TYR A 65 7.62 4.11 -7.30
C TYR A 65 8.57 5.31 -7.34
N THR A 66 8.69 6.03 -6.22
CA THR A 66 9.57 7.19 -6.15
C THR A 66 11.00 6.80 -5.82
N GLU A 67 11.26 5.51 -5.55
CA GLU A 67 12.56 5.03 -5.12
C GLU A 67 13.09 5.83 -3.93
N HIS A 68 12.18 6.10 -2.98
CA HIS A 68 12.45 6.99 -1.87
C HIS A 68 13.76 6.67 -1.16
N TYR A 69 14.00 5.38 -0.85
CA TYR A 69 15.23 4.95 -0.20
C TYR A 69 16.30 4.56 -1.20
N ARG A 70 15.92 3.87 -2.27
CA ARG A 70 16.90 3.37 -3.22
C ARG A 70 17.61 4.50 -3.96
N SER A 71 16.90 5.61 -4.24
CA SER A 71 17.54 6.75 -4.88
C SER A 71 18.59 7.42 -3.98
N ARG A 72 18.53 7.13 -2.69
CA ARG A 72 19.48 7.68 -1.72
C ARG A 72 20.61 6.69 -1.40
N GLY A 73 20.67 5.57 -2.13
CA GLY A 73 21.74 4.61 -1.96
C GLY A 73 21.46 3.47 -1.01
N TYR A 74 20.25 3.40 -0.46
CA TYR A 74 19.86 2.28 0.39
C TYR A 74 19.42 1.10 -0.45
N ASP A 75 19.56 -0.11 0.09
CA ASP A 75 19.23 -1.34 -0.64
C ASP A 75 17.93 -1.97 -0.15
N PHE A 76 16.97 -1.13 0.21
CA PHE A 76 15.63 -1.59 0.62
C PHE A 76 14.58 -0.61 0.11
N ASP A 77 13.32 -1.07 0.14
CA ASP A 77 12.20 -0.27 -0.36
C ASP A 77 11.56 0.56 0.74
N ILE A 78 11.52 0.06 1.96
CA ILE A 78 10.75 0.66 3.04
C ILE A 78 11.32 0.19 4.38
N THR A 79 11.10 0.95 5.45
CA THR A 79 11.49 0.50 6.79
C THR A 79 10.29 -0.13 7.49
N ASN A 80 10.54 -0.75 8.64
CA ASN A 80 9.49 -1.36 9.44
C ASN A 80 8.96 -0.44 10.54
N THR A 81 9.32 0.83 10.54
CA THR A 81 9.00 1.70 11.67
C THR A 81 7.91 2.70 11.31
N THR A 82 7.04 2.99 12.28
CA THR A 82 6.02 4.01 12.10
C THR A 82 6.61 5.41 12.11
N ARG A 83 7.86 5.54 12.53
CA ARG A 83 8.52 6.85 12.53
C ARG A 83 8.75 7.36 11.11
N TYR A 84 9.03 6.45 10.18
CA TYR A 84 9.31 6.82 8.79
C TYR A 84 8.29 6.28 7.82
N ASP A 85 7.72 5.11 8.11
CA ASP A 85 6.84 4.43 7.16
C ASP A 85 5.63 3.86 7.87
N GLN A 86 5.57 2.55 8.07
CA GLN A 86 4.44 1.90 8.72
C GLN A 86 4.91 0.63 9.42
N ALA A 87 4.12 0.15 10.35
CA ALA A 87 4.52 -0.95 11.21
C ALA A 87 4.55 -2.26 10.43
N PHE A 88 5.69 -2.90 10.46
CA PHE A 88 5.84 -4.26 9.96
C PHE A 88 6.55 -5.06 11.07
N VAL A 89 5.93 -6.15 11.51
CA VAL A 89 6.45 -6.96 12.60
C VAL A 89 6.78 -8.34 12.05
N PRO A 90 8.08 -8.66 11.88
CA PRO A 90 8.45 -9.94 11.28
C PRO A 90 7.84 -11.11 12.03
N GLY A 91 7.27 -12.05 11.30
CA GLY A 91 6.75 -13.28 11.87
C GLY A 91 5.43 -13.19 12.59
N ARG A 92 4.79 -12.02 12.58
CA ARG A 92 3.53 -11.93 13.31
C ARG A 92 2.41 -12.67 12.58
N SER A 93 1.49 -13.24 13.36
CA SER A 93 0.29 -13.85 12.82
C SER A 93 -0.64 -12.76 12.28
N THR A 94 -1.33 -13.07 11.19
CA THR A 94 -2.28 -12.14 10.62
C THR A 94 -3.70 -12.63 10.88
N PHE A 95 -4.69 -11.75 10.64
CA PHE A 95 -6.09 -12.06 10.88
C PHE A 95 -6.75 -12.44 9.57
N GLU A 96 -7.55 -13.50 9.60
CA GLU A 96 -8.12 -14.07 8.38
C GLU A 96 -8.97 -13.06 7.59
N ASN A 97 -9.80 -12.28 8.29
CA ASN A 97 -10.63 -11.32 7.57
C ASN A 97 -9.80 -10.21 6.94
N ILE A 98 -8.72 -9.80 7.59
CA ILE A 98 -7.82 -8.80 7.03
C ILE A 98 -7.09 -9.38 5.82
N ASP A 99 -6.61 -10.62 5.95
CA ASP A 99 -5.96 -11.30 4.82
C ASP A 99 -6.87 -11.34 3.60
N ARG A 100 -8.14 -11.64 3.82
CA ARG A 100 -9.11 -11.72 2.73
C ARG A 100 -9.32 -10.37 2.06
N LEU A 101 -9.37 -9.30 2.86
CA LEU A 101 -9.51 -7.96 2.30
C LEU A 101 -8.27 -7.57 1.50
N VAL A 102 -7.08 -7.89 2.00
CA VAL A 102 -5.86 -7.60 1.27
C VAL A 102 -5.84 -8.34 -0.06
N ASP A 103 -6.20 -9.62 -0.06
CA ASP A 103 -6.25 -10.39 -1.31
C ASP A 103 -7.23 -9.76 -2.30
N ASP A 104 -8.27 -9.11 -1.81
CA ASP A 104 -9.30 -8.50 -2.65
C ASP A 104 -8.82 -7.19 -3.28
N ILE A 105 -8.00 -6.40 -2.57
CA ILE A 105 -7.70 -5.04 -3.02
C ILE A 105 -6.20 -4.74 -3.11
N PHE A 106 -5.32 -5.74 -3.03
CA PHE A 106 -3.88 -5.48 -2.98
C PHE A 106 -3.37 -4.70 -4.20
N ASN A 107 -4.07 -4.76 -5.32
CA ASN A 107 -3.65 -4.08 -6.54
C ASN A 107 -4.47 -2.81 -6.80
N ASN A 108 -5.00 -2.22 -5.75
CA ASN A 108 -5.67 -0.93 -5.81
C ASN A 108 -4.86 0.07 -5.00
N TYR A 109 -4.84 1.34 -5.42
CA TYR A 109 -4.10 2.36 -4.67
C TYR A 109 -4.67 3.74 -4.99
N ILE A 110 -4.29 4.71 -4.16
CA ILE A 110 -4.80 6.07 -4.23
C ILE A 110 -3.83 6.94 -5.03
N VAL A 111 -4.38 7.81 -5.88
CA VAL A 111 -3.59 8.83 -6.58
C VAL A 111 -4.30 10.17 -6.44
N ARG A 112 -3.53 11.26 -6.58
CA ARG A 112 -4.16 12.55 -6.82
C ARG A 112 -4.71 12.55 -8.24
N ARG A 113 -5.89 13.11 -8.42
CA ARG A 113 -6.51 13.12 -9.74
C ARG A 113 -5.59 13.78 -10.75
N GLY A 114 -5.37 13.12 -11.87
CA GLY A 114 -4.47 13.60 -12.90
C GLY A 114 -3.02 13.16 -12.74
N ASN A 115 -2.68 12.48 -11.66
CA ASN A 115 -1.32 11.98 -11.43
C ASN A 115 -1.28 10.48 -11.52
N VAL A 116 -0.09 9.92 -11.80
CA VAL A 116 0.10 8.48 -11.81
C VAL A 116 0.84 7.99 -10.56
N GLU A 117 1.49 8.89 -9.84
CA GLU A 117 2.25 8.50 -8.66
C GLU A 117 1.32 8.05 -7.54
N PRO A 118 1.57 6.89 -6.94
CA PRO A 118 0.79 6.49 -5.77
C PRO A 118 0.91 7.54 -4.66
N LEU A 119 -0.21 7.91 -4.08
CA LEU A 119 -0.22 8.94 -3.05
C LEU A 119 0.52 8.45 -1.81
N TYR A 120 1.36 9.29 -1.23
CA TYR A 120 1.89 8.97 0.09
C TYR A 120 0.77 9.23 1.10
N ALA A 121 -0.07 8.23 1.29
CA ALA A 121 -1.30 8.34 2.07
C ALA A 121 -1.00 8.21 3.55
N GLN A 122 -0.40 9.23 4.12
CA GLN A 122 0.00 9.25 5.52
C GLN A 122 -1.18 8.96 6.45
N PHE A 123 -0.92 8.24 7.52
CA PHE A 123 -1.96 7.95 8.50
C PHE A 123 -1.37 7.91 9.90
N CYS A 124 -2.23 8.03 10.91
CA CYS A 124 -1.87 7.95 12.31
C CYS A 124 -3.11 7.46 13.06
N ASP A 125 -2.95 7.14 14.36
CA ASP A 125 -4.10 6.61 15.08
C ASP A 125 -5.20 7.66 15.28
N GLY A 126 -4.84 8.93 15.33
CA GLY A 126 -5.82 10.00 15.48
C GLY A 126 -6.28 10.22 16.90
N VAL A 127 -5.69 9.52 17.86
CA VAL A 127 -6.01 9.64 19.28
C VAL A 127 -4.77 10.09 20.04
N ARG A 128 -3.71 9.28 20.00
CA ARG A 128 -2.46 9.63 20.66
C ARG A 128 -1.62 10.56 19.81
N THR A 129 -1.67 10.38 18.49
CA THR A 129 -0.93 11.20 17.56
C THR A 129 -1.91 11.79 16.56
N GLN A 130 -1.61 12.97 16.08
CA GLN A 130 -2.39 13.64 15.04
C GLN A 130 -1.51 13.86 13.83
N CYS A 131 -2.10 13.80 12.65
CA CYS A 131 -1.38 14.04 11.41
C CYS A 131 -2.33 14.66 10.40
N ALA A 132 -1.77 15.11 9.28
CA ALA A 132 -2.58 15.71 8.24
C ALA A 132 -3.34 14.67 7.42
N GLY A 133 -3.05 13.37 7.59
CA GLY A 133 -3.62 12.32 6.78
C GLY A 133 -4.77 11.61 7.46
N LEU A 134 -4.88 10.31 7.17
CA LEU A 134 -5.98 9.48 7.64
C LEU A 134 -5.87 9.24 9.15
N SER A 135 -6.97 9.50 9.86
CA SER A 135 -7.10 9.09 11.25
C SER A 135 -7.66 7.68 11.28
N GLN A 136 -6.91 6.74 11.84
CA GLN A 136 -7.35 5.35 11.87
C GLN A 136 -8.63 5.19 12.68
N TRP A 137 -8.69 5.76 13.88
CA TRP A 137 -9.90 5.70 14.70
C TRP A 137 -11.03 6.53 14.09
N GLY A 138 -10.69 7.68 13.45
CA GLY A 138 -11.69 8.48 12.77
C GLY A 138 -12.36 7.74 11.64
N SER A 139 -11.61 6.88 10.95
CA SER A 139 -12.19 6.10 9.86
C SER A 139 -13.26 5.14 10.36
N VAL A 140 -13.12 4.65 11.60
CA VAL A 140 -14.13 3.78 12.20
C VAL A 140 -15.42 4.54 12.38
N GLU A 141 -15.35 5.77 12.90
CA GLU A 141 -16.53 6.59 13.11
C GLU A 141 -17.25 6.89 11.78
N LEU A 142 -16.46 7.22 10.74
CA LEU A 142 -17.05 7.51 9.44
C LEU A 142 -17.69 6.27 8.83
N ALA A 143 -17.06 5.11 8.99
CA ALA A 143 -17.63 3.86 8.50
C ALA A 143 -18.95 3.55 9.23
N GLU A 144 -19.01 3.83 10.52
CA GLU A 144 -20.23 3.61 11.29
C GLU A 144 -21.35 4.54 10.86
N GLN A 145 -20.99 5.69 10.28
CA GLN A 145 -21.98 6.62 9.71
C GLN A 145 -22.38 6.24 8.29
N GLY A 146 -21.82 5.16 7.75
CA GLY A 146 -22.21 4.65 6.45
C GLY A 146 -21.34 5.11 5.28
N LEU A 147 -20.22 5.78 5.54
CA LEU A 147 -19.33 6.20 4.45
C LEU A 147 -18.66 5.00 3.82
N THR A 148 -18.50 5.07 2.49
CA THR A 148 -17.74 4.06 1.75
C THR A 148 -16.25 4.29 1.96
N PRO A 149 -15.40 3.30 1.61
CA PRO A 149 -13.96 3.51 1.71
C PRO A 149 -13.49 4.73 0.94
N TYR A 150 -14.01 4.95 -0.27
CA TYR A 150 -13.62 6.09 -1.07
C TYR A 150 -14.01 7.41 -0.37
N GLU A 151 -15.23 7.47 0.18
CA GLU A 151 -15.68 8.66 0.90
C GLU A 151 -14.84 8.93 2.14
N ILE A 152 -14.45 7.86 2.86
CA ILE A 152 -13.58 8.00 4.02
C ILE A 152 -12.24 8.61 3.59
N LEU A 153 -11.68 8.10 2.51
CA LEU A 153 -10.39 8.60 2.02
C LEU A 153 -10.51 10.04 1.53
N GLN A 154 -11.61 10.40 0.88
CA GLN A 154 -11.83 11.78 0.46
C GLN A 154 -11.93 12.72 1.65
N HIS A 155 -12.51 12.25 2.75
CA HIS A 155 -12.63 13.07 3.95
C HIS A 155 -11.24 13.51 4.46
N TYR A 156 -10.26 12.63 4.39
CA TYR A 156 -8.94 12.92 4.94
C TYR A 156 -7.95 13.45 3.91
N PHE A 157 -8.08 13.07 2.65
CA PHE A 157 -7.11 13.45 1.63
C PHE A 157 -7.65 14.46 0.63
N GLY A 158 -8.94 14.82 0.73
CA GLY A 158 -9.56 15.75 -0.18
C GLY A 158 -10.29 15.07 -1.31
N GLU A 159 -11.14 15.83 -2.00
CA GLU A 159 -12.00 15.25 -3.02
C GLU A 159 -11.27 14.96 -4.32
N ASN A 160 -10.05 15.47 -4.48
CA ASN A 160 -9.32 15.35 -5.74
C ASN A 160 -8.44 14.09 -5.77
N ILE A 161 -8.96 13.00 -5.24
CA ILE A 161 -8.26 11.72 -5.31
C ILE A 161 -9.09 10.74 -6.13
N ASP A 162 -8.39 9.75 -6.70
CA ASP A 162 -9.00 8.62 -7.38
C ASP A 162 -8.37 7.35 -6.84
N ILE A 163 -9.09 6.24 -6.99
CA ILE A 163 -8.54 4.93 -6.65
C ILE A 163 -8.30 4.20 -7.97
N VAL A 164 -7.04 3.87 -8.22
CA VAL A 164 -6.68 3.03 -9.36
C VAL A 164 -6.96 1.60 -8.95
N SER A 165 -7.71 0.89 -9.80
CA SER A 165 -8.10 -0.49 -9.49
C SER A 165 -7.47 -1.44 -10.50
N ASN A 166 -7.21 -2.65 -10.05
CA ASN A 166 -6.73 -3.73 -10.92
C ASN A 166 -5.43 -3.39 -11.63
N ALA A 167 -4.50 -2.76 -10.90
CA ALA A 167 -3.19 -2.46 -11.47
C ALA A 167 -2.46 -3.76 -11.80
N PRO A 168 -1.64 -3.77 -12.84
CA PRO A 168 -0.92 -4.98 -13.21
C PRO A 168 0.13 -5.34 -12.18
N VAL A 169 0.36 -6.63 -12.00
CA VAL A 169 1.39 -7.14 -11.11
C VAL A 169 2.62 -7.43 -11.95
N GLY A 170 3.76 -6.87 -11.55
CA GLY A 170 5.02 -7.08 -12.24
C GLY A 170 6.00 -7.81 -11.37
N ASP A 171 7.24 -7.93 -11.85
CA ASP A 171 8.29 -8.58 -11.09
C ASP A 171 9.05 -7.58 -10.22
N GLY A 172 8.53 -6.38 -10.11
CA GLY A 172 9.19 -5.33 -9.34
C GLY A 172 10.27 -4.60 -10.08
N LEU A 173 10.59 -5.02 -11.30
CA LEU A 173 11.57 -4.32 -12.10
C LEU A 173 10.91 -3.13 -12.74
N PRO A 174 11.60 -2.09 -12.81
CA PRO A 174 11.03 -0.94 -13.41
C PRO A 174 10.92 -1.16 -14.83
N SER A 175 11.15 -1.51 -15.41
CA SER A 175 11.07 -1.60 -16.63
C SER A 175 10.40 -1.92 -17.44
N TYR A 176 10.16 -1.99 -17.28
CA TYR A 176 9.65 -2.31 -17.95
C TYR A 176 9.68 -1.88 -18.91
N PRO A 177 9.92 -1.81 -19.29
CA PRO A 177 10.19 -1.36 -20.18
C PRO A 177 9.67 -1.39 -21.20
N GLY A 178 9.48 -1.28 -21.18
CA GLY A 178 9.03 -1.20 -22.24
C GLY A 178 8.53 -2.25 -22.94
N ARG A 179 8.37 -3.21 -22.57
CA ARG A 179 7.84 -4.13 -23.20
C ARG A 179 6.50 -4.10 -22.97
N PRO A 180 5.81 -4.05 -23.78
CA PRO A 180 4.47 -3.97 -23.57
C PRO A 180 4.04 -5.24 -23.16
N LEU A 181 3.52 -5.35 -22.58
CA LEU A 181 3.15 -6.46 -22.16
C LEU A 181 2.24 -6.95 -22.95
N GLU A 182 2.24 -7.15 -23.57
CA GLU A 182 1.58 -7.62 -24.21
C GLU A 182 0.64 -8.14 -24.07
N ARG A 183 0.06 -8.02 -24.20
CA ARG A 183 -0.82 -8.48 -23.93
C ARG A 183 -1.15 -9.33 -24.24
N GLY A 184 -1.00 -9.55 -24.26
CA GLY A 184 -1.17 -10.55 -24.01
C GLY A 184 -0.78 -10.95 -23.94
N SER A 185 -0.13 -10.80 -23.91
CA SER A 185 0.22 -11.32 -23.38
C SER A 185 0.05 -11.61 -22.89
N VAL A 186 -0.08 -11.56 -22.97
CA VAL A 186 -0.47 -12.03 -22.20
C VAL A 186 -0.71 -12.34 -21.67
N GLY A 187 -0.72 -12.21 -21.80
CA GLY A 187 -1.04 -12.73 -21.10
C GLY A 187 -1.07 -12.93 -20.66
N GLU A 188 -0.91 -12.98 -20.40
CA GLU A 188 -0.89 -13.18 -19.83
C GLU A 188 -0.64 -12.50 -19.73
N ASP A 189 -0.10 -12.15 -19.96
CA ASP A 189 0.17 -11.47 -19.75
C ASP A 189 -0.58 -10.92 -20.01
N VAL A 190 -1.03 -10.74 -20.33
CA VAL A 190 -1.81 -10.51 -20.32
C VAL A 190 -2.63 -10.81 -19.94
N ARG A 191 -2.66 -10.97 -19.55
CA ARG A 191 -3.34 -11.36 -19.00
C ARG A 191 -3.36 -11.17 -18.37
N THR A 192 -2.58 -10.99 -18.38
CA THR A 192 -2.25 -10.88 -17.82
C THR A 192 -2.45 -10.07 -18.09
N ILE A 193 -2.51 -9.60 -18.55
CA ILE A 193 -2.69 -9.03 -18.65
C ILE A 193 -3.65 -8.99 -18.95
N GLN A 194 -4.04 -8.91 -18.85
CA GLN A 194 -4.89 -9.27 -18.74
C GLN A 194 -5.44 -9.78 -18.31
N GLN A 195 -5.14 -10.01 -18.03
CA GLN A 195 -5.49 -10.77 -17.43
C GLN A 195 -5.74 -10.78 -17.09
N GLN A 196 -5.44 -10.55 -17.36
CA GLN A 196 -5.39 -10.93 -16.99
C GLN A 196 -5.63 -10.91 -16.84
#